data_f7d0d27f80c30f46088e7812b376f59d
#
_entry.id   f7d0d27f80c30f46088e7812b376f59d
#
_cell.length_a   1.000
_cell.length_b   1.000
_cell.length_c   1.000
_cell.angle_alpha   90.00
_cell.angle_beta   90.00
_cell.angle_gamma   90.00
#
_symmetry.space_group_name_H-M   'P 1'
#
loop_
_entity.id
_entity.type
_entity.pdbx_description
1 polymer ?
#
loop_
_entity_poly.entity_id
_entity_poly.type
_entity_poly.pdbx_seq_one_letter_code
_entity_poly.pdbx_strand_id
1 'polypeptide(L)'
;TDPDVTDCFLDETFSAEETLSGLWDETPSYSWGGRTMGFTTLRHQAQLLLPAGSSVTVAVIDTGADCTHAMLQGRVSAASYDFANATADVTDINGHGTATAGLVADLTPDAVDVMVLRVYDDNNMSKASRVLTALEYALENGAAVVNLSLGWTNAIEKGYSFLNSVLAQAYASGVVVVAAAGNRSQNNPTGNADDVYPANQEAVLT
;
A
#
# COMPACT_ATOMS: atom_id res chain seq x y z
N THR A 1 17.77 -19.52 -23.54
CA THR A 1 17.79 -19.21 -22.08
C THR A 1 19.12 -18.51 -21.80
N ASP A 2 19.06 -17.31 -21.29
CA ASP A 2 20.22 -16.54 -20.84
C ASP A 2 20.81 -17.24 -19.62
N PRO A 3 22.09 -17.63 -19.62
CA PRO A 3 22.73 -18.32 -18.50
C PRO A 3 22.85 -17.45 -17.24
N ASP A 4 22.70 -16.13 -17.36
CA ASP A 4 22.73 -15.19 -16.24
C ASP A 4 21.35 -15.01 -15.58
N VAL A 5 20.27 -15.55 -16.19
CA VAL A 5 18.93 -15.56 -15.59
C VAL A 5 18.81 -16.74 -14.64
N THR A 6 18.86 -16.50 -13.36
CA THR A 6 18.77 -17.52 -12.31
C THR A 6 17.33 -17.84 -11.90
N ASP A 7 16.38 -16.95 -12.22
CA ASP A 7 14.97 -17.13 -11.92
C ASP A 7 14.08 -16.36 -12.92
N CYS A 8 12.88 -16.84 -13.18
CA CYS A 8 11.87 -16.17 -13.98
C CYS A 8 10.47 -16.52 -13.48
N PHE A 9 9.56 -15.57 -13.53
CA PHE A 9 8.17 -15.75 -13.14
C PHE A 9 7.21 -15.21 -14.21
N LEU A 10 5.96 -15.68 -14.15
CA LEU A 10 4.89 -15.11 -14.94
C LEU A 10 4.49 -13.77 -14.31
N ASP A 11 4.54 -12.71 -15.10
CA ASP A 11 4.10 -11.38 -14.69
C ASP A 11 2.57 -11.29 -14.81
N GLU A 12 1.87 -11.76 -13.76
CA GLU A 12 0.41 -11.78 -13.71
C GLU A 12 -0.17 -10.38 -13.62
N THR A 13 -1.31 -10.18 -14.30
CA THR A 13 -2.11 -8.96 -14.22
C THR A 13 -3.32 -9.17 -13.31
N PHE A 14 -3.67 -8.17 -12.53
CA PHE A 14 -4.84 -8.13 -11.67
C PHE A 14 -5.51 -6.76 -11.68
N SER A 15 -6.79 -6.72 -11.30
CA SER A 15 -7.59 -5.49 -11.22
C SER A 15 -7.67 -4.99 -9.79
N ALA A 16 -7.85 -3.68 -9.60
CA ALA A 16 -8.27 -3.13 -8.33
C ALA A 16 -9.70 -3.60 -7.99
N GLU A 17 -9.92 -4.00 -6.74
CA GLU A 17 -11.14 -4.75 -6.38
C GLU A 17 -12.40 -3.90 -6.36
N GLU A 18 -12.34 -2.59 -6.10
CA GLU A 18 -13.54 -1.73 -6.07
C GLU A 18 -13.24 -0.28 -6.48
N THR A 19 -14.22 0.32 -7.16
CA THR A 19 -14.26 1.76 -7.37
C THR A 19 -15.11 2.36 -6.26
N LEU A 20 -14.51 3.09 -5.34
CA LEU A 20 -15.21 3.74 -4.24
C LEU A 20 -15.79 5.08 -4.68
N SER A 21 -16.87 5.07 -5.46
CA SER A 21 -17.59 6.28 -5.81
C SER A 21 -18.66 6.59 -4.75
N GLY A 22 -18.57 7.74 -4.10
CA GLY A 22 -19.67 8.33 -3.32
C GLY A 22 -19.71 8.05 -1.82
N LEU A 23 -18.63 7.63 -1.20
CA LEU A 23 -18.59 7.33 0.25
C LEU A 23 -18.01 8.44 1.13
N TRP A 24 -17.69 9.62 0.59
CA TRP A 24 -17.02 10.67 1.33
C TRP A 24 -17.99 11.76 1.77
N ASP A 25 -18.15 11.91 3.08
CA ASP A 25 -18.69 13.11 3.69
C ASP A 25 -17.60 14.20 3.68
N GLU A 26 -17.88 15.36 3.11
CA GLU A 26 -16.94 16.49 2.97
C GLU A 26 -16.53 17.14 4.30
N THR A 27 -17.03 16.66 5.42
CA THR A 27 -16.64 17.16 6.75
C THR A 27 -15.31 16.55 7.18
N PRO A 28 -14.30 17.36 7.59
CA PRO A 28 -13.05 16.87 8.13
C PRO A 28 -13.26 16.26 9.52
N SER A 29 -13.96 15.15 9.59
CA SER A 29 -14.12 14.37 10.81
C SER A 29 -13.39 13.05 10.61
N TYR A 30 -12.51 12.74 11.57
CA TYR A 30 -11.87 11.44 11.70
C TYR A 30 -12.83 10.31 11.36
N SER A 31 -12.35 9.32 10.59
CA SER A 31 -13.16 8.17 10.21
C SER A 31 -13.87 7.59 11.45
N TRP A 32 -15.12 7.18 11.31
CA TRP A 32 -15.86 6.55 12.43
C TRP A 32 -15.12 5.31 12.96
N GLY A 33 -14.45 4.54 12.07
CA GLY A 33 -13.62 3.39 12.41
C GLY A 33 -12.45 3.79 13.30
N GLY A 34 -11.73 4.86 12.93
CA GLY A 34 -10.63 5.38 13.73
C GLY A 34 -11.07 5.80 15.14
N ARG A 35 -12.24 6.44 15.26
CA ARG A 35 -12.81 6.78 16.58
C ARG A 35 -13.18 5.54 17.38
N THR A 36 -13.86 4.59 16.75
CA THR A 36 -14.32 3.35 17.42
C THR A 36 -13.15 2.51 17.93
N MET A 37 -12.04 2.47 17.19
CA MET A 37 -10.83 1.73 17.57
C MET A 37 -9.88 2.53 18.47
N GLY A 38 -10.19 3.78 18.82
CA GLY A 38 -9.37 4.61 19.68
C GLY A 38 -8.15 5.25 19.02
N PHE A 39 -8.02 5.19 17.70
CA PHE A 39 -6.88 5.77 16.98
C PHE A 39 -6.74 7.28 17.14
N THR A 40 -7.85 8.00 17.33
CA THR A 40 -7.81 9.44 17.62
C THR A 40 -6.96 9.75 18.87
N THR A 41 -7.14 8.94 19.92
CA THR A 41 -6.35 9.09 21.16
C THR A 41 -4.90 8.70 20.93
N LEU A 42 -4.64 7.59 20.22
CA LEU A 42 -3.29 7.14 19.89
C LEU A 42 -2.53 8.16 19.03
N ARG A 43 -3.18 8.71 18.01
CA ARG A 43 -2.61 9.78 17.17
C ARG A 43 -2.18 10.99 18.01
N HIS A 44 -3.06 11.46 18.90
CA HIS A 44 -2.75 12.59 19.77
C HIS A 44 -1.59 12.29 20.70
N GLN A 45 -1.56 11.12 21.33
CA GLN A 45 -0.46 10.71 22.19
C GLN A 45 0.86 10.57 21.43
N ALA A 46 0.83 9.94 20.25
CA ALA A 46 2.00 9.81 19.40
C ALA A 46 2.55 11.18 18.97
N GLN A 47 1.67 12.13 18.62
CA GLN A 47 2.06 13.51 18.28
C GLN A 47 2.79 14.22 19.42
N LEU A 48 2.38 13.99 20.67
CA LEU A 48 3.02 14.57 21.85
C LEU A 48 4.38 13.93 22.19
N LEU A 49 4.57 12.65 21.83
CA LEU A 49 5.78 11.89 22.14
C LEU A 49 6.85 11.97 21.05
N LEU A 50 6.48 12.35 19.83
CA LEU A 50 7.42 12.46 18.73
C LEU A 50 8.35 13.67 18.94
N PRO A 51 9.68 13.50 18.82
CA PRO A 51 10.62 14.62 18.86
C PRO A 51 10.31 15.64 17.75
N ALA A 52 10.56 16.91 18.03
CA ALA A 52 10.39 17.95 17.01
C ALA A 52 11.29 17.66 15.80
N GLY A 53 10.72 17.76 14.60
CA GLY A 53 11.42 17.46 13.34
C GLY A 53 11.50 15.98 12.97
N SER A 54 10.84 15.09 13.74
CA SER A 54 10.68 13.70 13.32
C SER A 54 9.86 13.61 12.02
N SER A 55 10.25 12.73 11.12
CA SER A 55 9.45 12.33 9.95
C SER A 55 9.49 10.81 9.83
N VAL A 56 8.35 10.22 9.53
CA VAL A 56 8.19 8.78 9.24
C VAL A 56 7.47 8.67 7.91
N THR A 57 7.98 7.85 7.01
CA THR A 57 7.35 7.65 5.71
C THR A 57 6.55 6.34 5.71
N VAL A 58 5.28 6.44 5.34
CA VAL A 58 4.41 5.29 5.05
C VAL A 58 4.18 5.25 3.54
N ALA A 59 4.64 4.20 2.89
CA ALA A 59 4.36 3.97 1.47
C ALA A 59 2.99 3.31 1.29
N VAL A 60 2.19 3.84 0.38
CA VAL A 60 0.89 3.29 -0.04
C VAL A 60 1.01 2.87 -1.50
N ILE A 61 1.11 1.56 -1.74
CA ILE A 61 1.20 0.97 -3.08
C ILE A 61 -0.21 0.61 -3.54
N ASP A 62 -0.78 1.43 -4.44
CA ASP A 62 -2.21 1.39 -4.76
C ASP A 62 -2.51 2.02 -6.14
N THR A 63 -3.75 2.49 -6.35
CA THR A 63 -4.25 3.11 -7.59
C THR A 63 -3.80 4.56 -7.80
N GLY A 64 -3.05 5.14 -6.87
CA GLY A 64 -2.66 6.55 -6.85
C GLY A 64 -3.30 7.29 -5.70
N ALA A 65 -3.32 8.63 -5.74
CA ALA A 65 -4.08 9.45 -4.80
C ALA A 65 -4.47 10.80 -5.40
N ASP A 66 -5.61 11.33 -4.98
CA ASP A 66 -5.93 12.75 -5.13
C ASP A 66 -5.14 13.57 -4.09
N CYS A 67 -3.96 14.02 -4.48
CA CYS A 67 -3.07 14.80 -3.62
C CYS A 67 -3.65 16.17 -3.24
N THR A 68 -4.76 16.60 -3.85
CA THR A 68 -5.48 17.83 -3.50
C THR A 68 -6.51 17.62 -2.40
N HIS A 69 -6.82 16.37 -2.07
CA HIS A 69 -7.74 16.04 -1.00
C HIS A 69 -7.28 16.61 0.34
N ALA A 70 -8.19 17.19 1.11
CA ALA A 70 -7.87 17.93 2.35
C ALA A 70 -7.05 17.11 3.36
N MET A 71 -7.27 15.80 3.43
CA MET A 71 -6.53 14.89 4.34
C MET A 71 -5.08 14.66 3.92
N LEU A 72 -4.75 14.86 2.65
CA LEU A 72 -3.42 14.60 2.07
C LEU A 72 -2.59 15.88 1.89
N GLN A 73 -3.21 17.05 2.05
CA GLN A 73 -2.49 18.32 1.90
C GLN A 73 -1.32 18.45 2.88
N GLY A 74 -0.12 18.65 2.34
CA GLY A 74 1.11 18.75 3.13
C GLY A 74 1.62 17.43 3.71
N ARG A 75 1.01 16.29 3.36
CA ARG A 75 1.36 14.95 3.85
C ARG A 75 1.97 14.05 2.78
N VAL A 76 1.87 14.44 1.49
CA VAL A 76 2.35 13.62 0.38
C VAL A 76 3.86 13.78 0.22
N SER A 77 4.58 12.67 0.26
CA SER A 77 6.02 12.63 0.06
C SER A 77 6.41 13.06 -1.36
N ALA A 78 7.50 13.81 -1.49
CA ALA A 78 8.08 14.15 -2.80
C ALA A 78 8.62 12.92 -3.56
N ALA A 79 8.81 11.78 -2.89
CA ALA A 79 9.19 10.51 -3.48
C ALA A 79 7.99 9.71 -4.03
N SER A 80 6.78 10.29 -4.07
CA SER A 80 5.62 9.65 -4.69
C SER A 80 5.85 9.47 -6.21
N TYR A 81 5.43 8.31 -6.75
CA TYR A 81 5.71 7.96 -8.14
C TYR A 81 4.66 7.02 -8.75
N ASP A 82 4.37 7.21 -10.04
CA ASP A 82 3.51 6.34 -10.85
C ASP A 82 4.35 5.36 -11.67
N PHE A 83 4.33 4.10 -11.28
CA PHE A 83 5.01 2.99 -11.97
C PHE A 83 4.22 2.47 -13.18
N ALA A 84 2.96 2.84 -13.32
CA ALA A 84 2.16 2.45 -14.47
C ALA A 84 2.50 3.30 -15.70
N ASN A 85 2.71 4.60 -15.50
CA ASN A 85 2.96 5.58 -16.57
C ASN A 85 4.40 6.16 -16.51
N ALA A 86 5.24 5.73 -15.56
CA ALA A 86 6.61 6.20 -15.36
C ALA A 86 6.71 7.74 -15.21
N THR A 87 5.91 8.31 -14.30
CA THR A 87 5.83 9.75 -14.04
C THR A 87 5.69 10.05 -12.54
N ALA A 88 5.97 11.30 -12.15
CA ALA A 88 5.72 11.77 -10.79
C ALA A 88 4.23 12.15 -10.55
N ASP A 89 3.38 12.14 -11.57
CA ASP A 89 1.94 12.36 -11.43
C ASP A 89 1.27 11.08 -10.95
N VAL A 90 0.86 11.07 -9.68
CA VAL A 90 0.21 9.93 -9.03
C VAL A 90 -1.30 10.06 -8.96
N THR A 91 -1.91 10.89 -9.81
CA THR A 91 -3.36 11.12 -9.82
C THR A 91 -4.13 9.80 -9.84
N ASP A 92 -5.05 9.68 -8.90
CA ASP A 92 -5.93 8.52 -8.75
C ASP A 92 -7.19 8.70 -9.60
N ILE A 93 -7.46 7.76 -10.48
CA ILE A 93 -8.67 7.74 -11.31
C ILE A 93 -9.71 6.71 -10.84
N ASN A 94 -9.35 5.92 -9.82
CA ASN A 94 -10.20 4.87 -9.25
C ASN A 94 -10.85 5.32 -7.93
N GLY A 95 -10.09 5.95 -7.05
CA GLY A 95 -10.48 6.39 -5.71
C GLY A 95 -10.04 5.48 -4.57
N HIS A 96 -9.66 4.22 -4.84
CA HIS A 96 -9.24 3.27 -3.81
C HIS A 96 -7.96 3.72 -3.11
N GLY A 97 -6.93 4.08 -3.86
CA GLY A 97 -5.68 4.57 -3.30
C GLY A 97 -5.82 5.89 -2.54
N THR A 98 -6.70 6.79 -3.02
CA THR A 98 -7.03 8.04 -2.32
C THR A 98 -7.65 7.74 -0.95
N ALA A 99 -8.58 6.78 -0.89
CA ALA A 99 -9.18 6.33 0.35
C ALA A 99 -8.16 5.76 1.32
N THR A 100 -7.31 4.86 0.83
CA THR A 100 -6.27 4.19 1.62
C THR A 100 -5.25 5.21 2.15
N ALA A 101 -4.72 6.06 1.28
CA ALA A 101 -3.77 7.11 1.65
C ALA A 101 -4.40 8.12 2.64
N GLY A 102 -5.67 8.48 2.42
CA GLY A 102 -6.43 9.35 3.31
C GLY A 102 -6.59 8.77 4.70
N LEU A 103 -6.86 7.46 4.83
CA LEU A 103 -6.92 6.78 6.13
C LEU A 103 -5.56 6.78 6.84
N VAL A 104 -4.47 6.54 6.13
CA VAL A 104 -3.12 6.65 6.71
C VAL A 104 -2.90 8.05 7.26
N ALA A 105 -3.23 9.09 6.48
CA ALA A 105 -3.05 10.48 6.91
C ALA A 105 -3.97 10.85 8.09
N ASP A 106 -5.22 10.39 8.09
CA ASP A 106 -6.19 10.65 9.18
C ASP A 106 -5.78 10.02 10.51
N LEU A 107 -5.28 8.79 10.46
CA LEU A 107 -5.03 8.00 11.66
C LEU A 107 -3.62 8.17 12.24
N THR A 108 -2.73 8.86 11.53
CA THR A 108 -1.33 9.05 11.94
C THR A 108 -1.01 10.51 12.29
N PRO A 109 0.02 10.75 13.14
CA PRO A 109 0.52 12.09 13.45
C PRO A 109 0.93 12.88 12.21
N ASP A 110 0.98 14.22 12.33
CA ASP A 110 1.38 15.11 11.22
C ASP A 110 2.84 14.91 10.78
N ALA A 111 3.65 14.27 11.60
CA ALA A 111 5.02 13.87 11.28
C ALA A 111 5.12 12.64 10.36
N VAL A 112 3.98 12.07 9.93
CA VAL A 112 3.97 10.95 9.00
C VAL A 112 3.73 11.44 7.58
N ASP A 113 4.68 11.21 6.68
CA ASP A 113 4.56 11.47 5.26
C ASP A 113 4.01 10.24 4.53
N VAL A 114 3.09 10.47 3.60
CA VAL A 114 2.49 9.42 2.77
C VAL A 114 3.20 9.39 1.41
N MET A 115 3.94 8.33 1.15
CA MET A 115 4.56 8.06 -0.16
C MET A 115 3.56 7.30 -1.02
N VAL A 116 2.96 7.96 -1.99
CA VAL A 116 1.99 7.36 -2.91
C VAL A 116 2.72 6.70 -4.06
N LEU A 117 2.57 5.39 -4.22
CA LEU A 117 3.19 4.60 -5.27
C LEU A 117 2.09 3.95 -6.12
N ARG A 118 1.79 4.59 -7.26
CA ARG A 118 0.75 4.12 -8.16
C ARG A 118 1.26 2.95 -8.98
N VAL A 119 0.56 1.80 -8.89
CA VAL A 119 0.91 0.58 -9.62
C VAL A 119 -0.19 0.12 -10.58
N TYR A 120 -1.38 0.71 -10.52
CA TYR A 120 -2.49 0.42 -11.42
C TYR A 120 -2.50 1.41 -12.59
N ASP A 121 -2.71 0.88 -13.80
CA ASP A 121 -2.87 1.69 -15.01
C ASP A 121 -4.29 2.27 -15.13
N ASP A 122 -4.55 3.01 -16.20
CA ASP A 122 -5.82 3.68 -16.45
C ASP A 122 -6.98 2.71 -16.72
N ASN A 123 -6.69 1.43 -16.96
CA ASN A 123 -7.67 0.36 -17.06
C ASN A 123 -7.87 -0.38 -15.74
N ASN A 124 -7.32 0.15 -14.66
CA ASN A 124 -7.40 -0.46 -13.33
C ASN A 124 -6.71 -1.83 -13.23
N MET A 125 -5.66 -2.03 -14.04
CA MET A 125 -4.89 -3.26 -14.09
C MET A 125 -3.46 -3.03 -13.57
N SER A 126 -2.97 -3.97 -12.80
CA SER A 126 -1.59 -3.97 -12.32
C SER A 126 -0.89 -5.28 -12.67
N LYS A 127 0.41 -5.35 -12.36
CA LYS A 127 1.27 -6.51 -12.56
C LYS A 127 2.13 -6.75 -11.33
N ALA A 128 2.44 -8.01 -11.06
CA ALA A 128 3.31 -8.39 -9.95
C ALA A 128 4.69 -7.73 -10.01
N SER A 129 5.28 -7.63 -11.21
CA SER A 129 6.55 -6.92 -11.42
C SER A 129 6.49 -5.44 -11.04
N ARG A 130 5.38 -4.79 -11.32
CA ARG A 130 5.18 -3.38 -10.99
C ARG A 130 5.07 -3.17 -9.47
N VAL A 131 4.39 -4.07 -8.77
CA VAL A 131 4.32 -4.07 -7.30
C VAL A 131 5.70 -4.33 -6.69
N LEU A 132 6.46 -5.28 -7.25
CA LEU A 132 7.84 -5.55 -6.84
C LEU A 132 8.71 -4.29 -6.93
N THR A 133 8.73 -3.65 -8.11
CA THR A 133 9.52 -2.43 -8.33
C THR A 133 9.10 -1.29 -7.37
N ALA A 134 7.80 -1.15 -7.12
CA ALA A 134 7.30 -0.15 -6.18
C ALA A 134 7.70 -0.46 -4.72
N LEU A 135 7.72 -1.73 -4.34
CA LEU A 135 8.18 -2.15 -3.01
C LEU A 135 9.68 -1.88 -2.83
N GLU A 136 10.52 -2.26 -3.79
CA GLU A 136 11.96 -1.95 -3.76
C GLU A 136 12.19 -0.44 -3.65
N TYR A 137 11.48 0.33 -4.47
CA TYR A 137 11.56 1.79 -4.44
C TYR A 137 11.15 2.37 -3.08
N ALA A 138 10.09 1.83 -2.44
CA ALA A 138 9.67 2.26 -1.11
C ALA A 138 10.78 2.07 -0.07
N LEU A 139 11.47 0.91 -0.11
CA LEU A 139 12.59 0.60 0.79
C LEU A 139 13.76 1.54 0.55
N GLU A 140 14.15 1.77 -0.70
CA GLU A 140 15.24 2.65 -1.10
C GLU A 140 14.98 4.12 -0.70
N ASN A 141 13.71 4.54 -0.66
CA ASN A 141 13.31 5.90 -0.28
C ASN A 141 12.89 6.01 1.19
N GLY A 142 13.25 5.04 2.02
CA GLY A 142 13.17 5.13 3.47
C GLY A 142 11.77 4.96 4.06
N ALA A 143 10.88 4.23 3.40
CA ALA A 143 9.60 3.85 3.99
C ALA A 143 9.83 3.01 5.25
N ALA A 144 9.22 3.39 6.36
CA ALA A 144 9.20 2.62 7.60
C ALA A 144 8.03 1.60 7.62
N VAL A 145 6.97 1.91 6.91
CA VAL A 145 5.79 1.05 6.74
C VAL A 145 5.40 1.04 5.27
N VAL A 146 5.01 -0.12 4.75
CA VAL A 146 4.45 -0.27 3.40
C VAL A 146 3.05 -0.87 3.51
N ASN A 147 2.06 -0.20 2.96
CA ASN A 147 0.69 -0.68 2.85
C ASN A 147 0.43 -1.24 1.45
N LEU A 148 -0.02 -2.48 1.40
CA LEU A 148 -0.43 -3.22 0.21
C LEU A 148 -1.92 -3.57 0.33
N SER A 149 -2.82 -2.60 0.09
CA SER A 149 -4.26 -2.85 0.03
C SER A 149 -4.64 -3.51 -1.30
N LEU A 150 -3.87 -4.52 -1.67
CA LEU A 150 -3.96 -5.28 -2.89
C LEU A 150 -3.54 -6.73 -2.64
N GLY A 151 -3.90 -7.60 -3.56
CA GLY A 151 -3.49 -8.99 -3.51
C GLY A 151 -4.06 -9.77 -4.68
N TRP A 152 -3.56 -10.98 -4.88
CA TRP A 152 -4.07 -11.90 -5.90
C TRP A 152 -4.04 -13.33 -5.39
N THR A 153 -4.95 -14.13 -5.92
CA THR A 153 -5.06 -15.56 -5.63
C THR A 153 -4.45 -16.36 -6.77
N ASN A 154 -4.15 -17.64 -6.53
CA ASN A 154 -3.49 -18.55 -7.48
C ASN A 154 -2.02 -18.19 -7.73
N ALA A 155 -1.37 -17.61 -6.73
CA ALA A 155 0.07 -17.51 -6.76
C ALA A 155 0.62 -18.92 -7.04
N ILE A 156 1.08 -19.11 -8.27
CA ILE A 156 1.86 -20.30 -8.60
C ILE A 156 3.11 -20.12 -7.74
N GLU A 157 3.24 -20.92 -6.69
CA GLU A 157 4.28 -20.84 -5.65
C GLU A 157 5.71 -20.66 -6.19
N LYS A 158 5.90 -20.86 -7.47
CA LYS A 158 7.19 -20.85 -8.17
C LYS A 158 7.55 -19.51 -8.81
N GLY A 159 6.68 -18.51 -8.83
CA GLY A 159 6.90 -17.29 -9.58
C GLY A 159 7.24 -16.04 -8.76
N TYR A 160 7.18 -16.11 -7.44
CA TYR A 160 7.29 -14.92 -6.59
C TYR A 160 8.52 -14.92 -5.68
N SER A 161 9.53 -15.73 -5.98
CA SER A 161 10.78 -15.79 -5.19
C SER A 161 11.43 -14.42 -5.04
N PHE A 162 11.39 -13.60 -6.09
CA PHE A 162 11.91 -12.22 -6.05
C PHE A 162 11.12 -11.34 -5.08
N LEU A 163 9.79 -11.34 -5.15
CA LEU A 163 8.97 -10.54 -4.25
C LEU A 163 9.12 -11.02 -2.81
N ASN A 164 9.19 -12.35 -2.58
CA ASN A 164 9.48 -12.92 -1.26
C ASN A 164 10.86 -12.48 -0.75
N SER A 165 11.86 -12.39 -1.61
CA SER A 165 13.18 -11.89 -1.23
C SER A 165 13.13 -10.43 -0.78
N VAL A 166 12.38 -9.58 -1.49
CA VAL A 166 12.23 -8.17 -1.10
C VAL A 166 11.40 -8.01 0.17
N LEU A 167 10.34 -8.81 0.36
CA LEU A 167 9.58 -8.85 1.61
C LEU A 167 10.45 -9.27 2.80
N ALA A 168 11.28 -10.30 2.61
CA ALA A 168 12.24 -10.74 3.62
C ALA A 168 13.29 -9.67 3.93
N GLN A 169 13.76 -8.94 2.92
CA GLN A 169 14.67 -7.81 3.10
C GLN A 169 14.01 -6.68 3.87
N ALA A 170 12.76 -6.34 3.56
CA ALA A 170 11.97 -5.35 4.29
C ALA A 170 11.90 -5.71 5.78
N TYR A 171 11.50 -6.94 6.08
CA TYR A 171 11.43 -7.46 7.45
C TYR A 171 12.80 -7.40 8.17
N ALA A 172 13.85 -7.84 7.50
CA ALA A 172 15.22 -7.83 8.08
C ALA A 172 15.73 -6.39 8.34
N SER A 173 15.24 -5.42 7.57
CA SER A 173 15.55 -4.00 7.72
C SER A 173 14.64 -3.27 8.73
N GLY A 174 13.69 -3.98 9.36
CA GLY A 174 12.74 -3.41 10.31
C GLY A 174 11.59 -2.63 9.66
N VAL A 175 11.38 -2.77 8.35
CA VAL A 175 10.24 -2.17 7.65
C VAL A 175 9.02 -3.08 7.83
N VAL A 176 7.91 -2.49 8.24
CA VAL A 176 6.65 -3.21 8.43
C VAL A 176 5.87 -3.21 7.12
N VAL A 177 5.61 -4.39 6.57
CA VAL A 177 4.73 -4.54 5.41
C VAL A 177 3.38 -5.06 5.87
N VAL A 178 2.31 -4.38 5.47
CA VAL A 178 0.92 -4.74 5.79
C VAL A 178 0.19 -5.02 4.49
N ALA A 179 -0.53 -6.14 4.40
CA ALA A 179 -1.29 -6.50 3.22
C ALA A 179 -2.72 -6.92 3.54
N ALA A 180 -3.63 -6.68 2.60
CA ALA A 180 -5.02 -7.08 2.73
C ALA A 180 -5.18 -8.60 2.59
N ALA A 181 -5.97 -9.21 3.50
CA ALA A 181 -6.32 -10.63 3.44
C ALA A 181 -7.27 -11.00 2.29
N GLY A 182 -7.74 -10.01 1.52
CA GLY A 182 -8.67 -10.17 0.42
C GLY A 182 -10.14 -10.11 0.85
N ASN A 183 -11.05 -10.05 -0.15
CA ASN A 183 -12.49 -9.84 0.06
C ASN A 183 -13.34 -11.09 -0.18
N ARG A 184 -12.71 -12.24 -0.41
CA ARG A 184 -13.43 -13.46 -0.87
C ARG A 184 -14.05 -14.33 0.22
N SER A 185 -13.84 -14.00 1.50
CA SER A 185 -14.35 -14.80 2.63
C SER A 185 -15.89 -14.94 2.65
N GLN A 186 -16.62 -13.98 2.07
CA GLN A 186 -18.09 -14.04 2.03
C GLN A 186 -18.63 -15.02 0.96
N ASN A 187 -17.87 -15.32 -0.07
CA ASN A 187 -18.31 -16.12 -1.22
C ASN A 187 -17.55 -17.46 -1.36
N ASN A 188 -16.54 -17.68 -0.55
CA ASN A 188 -15.75 -18.91 -0.57
C ASN A 188 -15.57 -19.42 0.87
N PRO A 189 -16.39 -20.38 1.33
CA PRO A 189 -16.30 -20.94 2.68
C PRO A 189 -14.98 -21.70 2.96
N THR A 190 -14.19 -21.94 1.92
CA THR A 190 -12.83 -22.47 2.02
C THR A 190 -11.76 -21.40 1.74
N GLY A 191 -12.17 -20.13 1.48
CA GLY A 191 -11.28 -19.01 1.22
C GLY A 191 -10.51 -18.67 2.48
N ASN A 192 -9.32 -19.21 2.55
CA ASN A 192 -8.36 -18.95 3.60
C ASN A 192 -7.54 -17.71 3.19
N ALA A 193 -7.21 -16.85 4.14
CA ALA A 193 -6.22 -15.79 3.91
C ALA A 193 -4.90 -16.35 3.38
N ASP A 194 -4.63 -17.64 3.65
CA ASP A 194 -3.48 -18.38 3.15
C ASP A 194 -3.41 -18.47 1.61
N ASP A 195 -4.52 -18.19 0.92
CA ASP A 195 -4.58 -18.20 -0.55
C ASP A 195 -4.33 -16.82 -1.19
N VAL A 196 -4.20 -15.76 -0.39
CA VAL A 196 -4.00 -14.39 -0.88
C VAL A 196 -2.54 -13.98 -0.77
N TYR A 197 -1.92 -13.69 -1.87
CA TYR A 197 -0.56 -13.19 -1.93
C TYR A 197 -0.57 -11.66 -2.09
N PRO A 198 0.28 -10.87 -1.40
CA PRO A 198 1.37 -11.29 -0.50
C PRO A 198 0.97 -11.49 0.96
N ALA A 199 -0.30 -11.40 1.31
CA ALA A 199 -0.80 -11.47 2.68
C ALA A 199 -0.44 -12.79 3.41
N ASN A 200 -0.24 -13.88 2.68
CA ASN A 200 0.12 -15.20 3.22
C ASN A 200 1.62 -15.36 3.52
N GLN A 201 2.44 -14.32 3.37
CA GLN A 201 3.88 -14.42 3.62
C GLN A 201 4.22 -14.11 5.08
N GLU A 202 5.16 -14.88 5.67
CA GLU A 202 5.59 -14.71 7.08
C GLU A 202 6.16 -13.31 7.40
N ALA A 203 6.70 -12.62 6.39
CA ALA A 203 7.26 -11.28 6.52
C ALA A 203 6.20 -10.15 6.44
N VAL A 204 4.92 -10.49 6.36
CA VAL A 204 3.81 -9.56 6.12
C VAL A 204 2.80 -9.63 7.26
N LEU A 205 2.33 -8.49 7.72
CA LEU A 205 1.18 -8.38 8.62
C LEU A 205 -0.11 -8.39 7.79
N THR A 206 -1.07 -9.22 8.19
CA THR A 206 -2.34 -9.39 7.49
C THR A 206 -3.51 -9.12 8.41
#